data_b6fb7f1a39b86ddedf4eb5395de0054f
#
_entry.id   b6fb7f1a39b86ddedf4eb5395de0054f
#
_cell.length_a   1.000
_cell.length_b   1.000
_cell.length_c   1.000
_cell.angle_alpha   90.00
_cell.angle_beta   90.00
_cell.angle_gamma   90.00
#
_symmetry.space_group_name_H-M   'P 1'
#
loop_
_entity.id
_entity.type
_entity.pdbx_description
1 polymer ?
#
loop_
_entity_poly.entity_id
_entity_poly.type
_entity_poly.pdbx_seq_one_letter_code
_entity_poly.pdbx_strand_id
1 'polypeptide(L)'
;EAPLPVAAEYGFCTDVMEHIPEDKVGRVLDHILKAARHVFFAIATTEDSCGTLIDDKLHLTVQPYSWWLRQLNDRDAVIHWSREEEGRCLFYVSAWRTGRDVVKTGVLNVAEDVVRANVQHNIARGWAQVHPHPSNDQEVMILGGGPSLEASLDDIRAKHAAGVKVVTLNGAYGWAHDHGIWPVNQVMVDARPFNARFVQPVDPACRYFIASQCDPSVLAGLPKDRTLLFHTMTGLITDLLDAQYGQVWHSIPGGSTALLRAIPLMRMLGFSRFHLYGCDSCLVGDAHHAYAQPENDSPAIFPVTTQPGGRVFYCHGWHVSQAQEFLDLIRMLGDVIEVAIYGDGLLAYLLQTGAAMADAETPTEG
;
A
#
# COMPACT_ATOMS: atom_id res chain seq x y z
N GLU A 1 -9.71 -22.71 21.94
CA GLU A 1 -10.87 -22.10 21.27
C GLU A 1 -10.94 -22.61 19.84
N ALA A 2 -12.10 -23.10 19.42
CA ALA A 2 -12.27 -23.62 18.07
C ALA A 2 -12.34 -22.46 17.07
N PRO A 3 -11.78 -22.61 15.83
CA PRO A 3 -11.96 -21.62 14.78
C PRO A 3 -13.44 -21.49 14.44
N LEU A 4 -13.84 -20.28 13.98
CA LEU A 4 -15.19 -20.07 13.51
C LEU A 4 -15.48 -21.02 12.33
N PRO A 5 -16.65 -21.68 12.31
CA PRO A 5 -16.90 -22.82 11.42
C PRO A 5 -17.17 -22.45 9.96
N VAL A 6 -17.28 -21.17 9.63
CA VAL A 6 -17.63 -20.68 8.28
C VAL A 6 -16.78 -19.51 7.86
N ALA A 7 -16.42 -19.47 6.58
CA ALA A 7 -15.90 -18.29 5.94
C ALA A 7 -17.09 -17.47 5.39
N ALA A 8 -17.18 -16.21 5.80
CA ALA A 8 -18.23 -15.29 5.38
C ALA A 8 -17.66 -14.13 4.55
N GLU A 9 -18.49 -13.55 3.67
CA GLU A 9 -18.11 -12.33 2.96
C GLU A 9 -18.12 -11.12 3.91
N TYR A 10 -19.12 -11.04 4.78
CA TYR A 10 -19.29 -9.94 5.74
C TYR A 10 -19.42 -10.49 7.16
N GLY A 11 -18.75 -9.81 8.10
CA GLY A 11 -18.83 -10.06 9.53
C GLY A 11 -19.22 -8.79 10.29
N PHE A 12 -19.95 -8.96 11.38
CA PHE A 12 -20.27 -7.90 12.32
C PHE A 12 -19.78 -8.33 13.70
N CYS A 13 -19.03 -7.45 14.33
CA CYS A 13 -18.54 -7.61 15.70
C CYS A 13 -18.81 -6.33 16.46
N THR A 14 -19.96 -6.28 17.14
CA THR A 14 -20.42 -5.09 17.86
C THR A 14 -20.58 -5.44 19.32
N ASP A 15 -20.09 -4.57 20.19
CA ASP A 15 -20.17 -4.69 21.65
C ASP A 15 -19.62 -6.07 22.16
N VAL A 16 -18.46 -6.47 21.62
CA VAL A 16 -17.79 -7.74 21.95
C VAL A 16 -16.33 -7.54 22.34
N MET A 17 -15.60 -6.73 21.60
CA MET A 17 -14.14 -6.65 21.72
C MET A 17 -13.69 -6.07 23.05
N GLU A 18 -14.44 -5.15 23.61
CA GLU A 18 -14.23 -4.56 24.94
C GLU A 18 -14.36 -5.56 26.07
N HIS A 19 -15.10 -6.66 25.87
CA HIS A 19 -15.23 -7.75 26.84
C HIS A 19 -14.12 -8.79 26.78
N ILE A 20 -13.23 -8.69 25.81
CA ILE A 20 -12.10 -9.59 25.64
C ILE A 20 -10.92 -9.09 26.50
N PRO A 21 -10.24 -9.94 27.30
CA PRO A 21 -9.01 -9.54 27.99
C PRO A 21 -7.97 -9.01 27.01
N GLU A 22 -7.25 -7.97 27.38
CA GLU A 22 -6.30 -7.26 26.50
C GLU A 22 -5.25 -8.18 25.87
N ASP A 23 -4.73 -9.14 26.65
CA ASP A 23 -3.77 -10.15 26.19
C ASP A 23 -4.33 -11.12 25.15
N LYS A 24 -5.65 -11.17 24.97
CA LYS A 24 -6.35 -12.05 24.02
C LYS A 24 -6.94 -11.33 22.83
N VAL A 25 -7.03 -10.00 22.88
CA VAL A 25 -7.64 -9.18 21.80
C VAL A 25 -7.04 -9.53 20.45
N GLY A 26 -5.71 -9.57 20.37
CA GLY A 26 -5.02 -9.86 19.13
C GLY A 26 -5.44 -11.18 18.49
N ARG A 27 -5.51 -12.23 19.29
CA ARG A 27 -5.91 -13.56 18.83
C ARG A 27 -7.37 -13.62 18.39
N VAL A 28 -8.27 -12.87 19.07
CA VAL A 28 -9.68 -12.83 18.70
C VAL A 28 -9.85 -12.06 17.37
N LEU A 29 -9.16 -10.95 17.20
CA LEU A 29 -9.14 -10.23 15.91
C LEU A 29 -8.65 -11.13 14.78
N ASP A 30 -7.55 -11.88 14.99
CA ASP A 30 -7.05 -12.82 13.98
C ASP A 30 -8.10 -13.87 13.58
N HIS A 31 -8.88 -14.38 14.54
CA HIS A 31 -9.95 -15.34 14.25
C HIS A 31 -11.08 -14.72 13.45
N ILE A 32 -11.52 -13.50 13.82
CA ILE A 32 -12.60 -12.79 13.12
C ILE A 32 -12.17 -12.45 11.69
N LEU A 33 -10.97 -11.88 11.54
CA LEU A 33 -10.42 -11.48 10.25
C LEU A 33 -10.12 -12.67 9.32
N LYS A 34 -9.88 -13.86 9.87
CA LYS A 34 -9.79 -15.11 9.08
C LYS A 34 -11.14 -15.65 8.66
N ALA A 35 -12.19 -15.38 9.43
CA ALA A 35 -13.53 -15.94 9.19
C ALA A 35 -14.37 -15.07 8.24
N ALA A 36 -14.11 -13.77 8.15
CA ALA A 36 -14.86 -12.88 7.27
C ALA A 36 -13.92 -11.99 6.44
N ARG A 37 -14.31 -11.77 5.17
CA ARG A 37 -13.54 -10.93 4.24
C ARG A 37 -13.63 -9.46 4.59
N HIS A 38 -14.82 -9.00 4.91
CA HIS A 38 -15.11 -7.65 5.36
C HIS A 38 -15.70 -7.71 6.76
N VAL A 39 -15.23 -6.86 7.66
CA VAL A 39 -15.73 -6.85 9.05
C VAL A 39 -16.07 -5.43 9.46
N PHE A 40 -17.25 -5.26 10.05
CA PHE A 40 -17.63 -4.07 10.77
C PHE A 40 -17.44 -4.31 12.26
N PHE A 41 -16.64 -3.45 12.90
CA PHE A 41 -16.47 -3.41 14.34
C PHE A 41 -17.14 -2.17 14.92
N ALA A 42 -17.85 -2.37 16.04
CA ALA A 42 -18.25 -1.29 16.96
C ALA A 42 -17.77 -1.70 18.34
N ILE A 43 -16.91 -0.88 18.96
CA ILE A 43 -16.19 -1.21 20.18
C ILE A 43 -16.34 -0.07 21.18
N ALA A 44 -16.76 -0.38 22.41
CA ALA A 44 -16.85 0.63 23.46
C ALA A 44 -15.44 1.04 23.93
N THR A 45 -15.27 2.35 24.15
CA THR A 45 -14.03 2.97 24.63
C THR A 45 -14.17 3.57 26.03
N THR A 46 -15.30 3.30 26.68
CA THR A 46 -15.63 3.74 28.04
C THR A 46 -15.89 2.55 28.96
N GLU A 47 -15.74 2.78 30.26
CA GLU A 47 -16.11 1.80 31.28
C GLU A 47 -17.60 1.44 31.19
N ASP A 48 -17.91 0.21 31.52
CA ASP A 48 -19.28 -0.28 31.55
C ASP A 48 -20.02 0.18 32.81
N SER A 49 -21.27 0.60 32.64
CA SER A 49 -22.12 0.97 33.74
C SER A 49 -22.95 -0.20 34.32
N CYS A 50 -23.14 -1.27 33.56
CA CYS A 50 -23.93 -2.43 33.96
C CYS A 50 -23.18 -3.36 34.92
N GLY A 51 -21.84 -3.45 34.80
CA GLY A 51 -21.00 -4.24 35.66
C GLY A 51 -21.14 -3.87 37.15
N THR A 52 -21.37 -2.63 37.46
CA THR A 52 -21.62 -2.16 38.83
C THR A 52 -22.89 -2.77 39.48
N LEU A 53 -23.82 -3.24 38.66
CA LEU A 53 -25.06 -3.87 39.15
C LEU A 53 -24.84 -5.30 39.64
N ILE A 54 -23.79 -5.94 39.18
CA ILE A 54 -23.45 -7.35 39.48
C ILE A 54 -22.10 -7.47 40.20
N ASP A 55 -21.51 -6.35 40.56
CA ASP A 55 -20.21 -6.25 41.23
C ASP A 55 -19.08 -6.94 40.42
N ASP A 56 -19.11 -6.76 39.11
CA ASP A 56 -18.11 -7.32 38.18
C ASP A 56 -17.72 -6.28 37.13
N LYS A 57 -16.53 -6.41 36.55
CA LYS A 57 -16.04 -5.58 35.44
C LYS A 57 -16.33 -6.28 34.12
N LEU A 58 -17.28 -5.74 33.33
CA LEU A 58 -17.65 -6.32 32.04
C LEU A 58 -16.75 -5.85 30.90
N HIS A 59 -16.39 -4.56 30.85
CA HIS A 59 -15.42 -4.08 29.88
C HIS A 59 -14.00 -4.34 30.36
N LEU A 60 -13.39 -5.42 29.87
CA LEU A 60 -12.05 -5.85 30.27
C LEU A 60 -10.96 -5.09 29.56
N THR A 61 -11.24 -4.57 28.36
CA THR A 61 -10.32 -3.78 27.53
C THR A 61 -10.93 -2.46 27.15
N VAL A 62 -10.70 -1.45 27.97
CA VAL A 62 -11.12 -0.07 27.73
C VAL A 62 -9.92 0.70 27.21
N GLN A 63 -9.85 0.85 25.90
CA GLN A 63 -8.72 1.46 25.20
C GLN A 63 -9.21 2.51 24.22
N PRO A 64 -8.41 3.58 23.95
CA PRO A 64 -8.79 4.64 23.02
C PRO A 64 -8.84 4.15 21.56
N TYR A 65 -9.53 4.92 20.71
CA TYR A 65 -9.60 4.66 19.26
C TYR A 65 -8.24 4.35 18.62
N SER A 66 -7.19 5.11 18.97
CA SER A 66 -5.84 4.92 18.42
C SER A 66 -5.24 3.55 18.75
N TRP A 67 -5.55 2.99 19.92
CA TRP A 67 -5.10 1.66 20.31
C TRP A 67 -5.78 0.58 19.47
N TRP A 68 -7.11 0.67 19.25
CA TRP A 68 -7.85 -0.25 18.40
C TRP A 68 -7.43 -0.16 16.94
N LEU A 69 -7.19 1.05 16.45
CA LEU A 69 -6.64 1.30 15.12
C LEU A 69 -5.30 0.58 14.92
N ARG A 70 -4.44 0.63 15.93
CA ARG A 70 -3.14 -0.08 15.92
C ARG A 70 -3.34 -1.60 15.88
N GLN A 71 -4.24 -2.15 16.71
CA GLN A 71 -4.52 -3.59 16.72
C GLN A 71 -4.96 -4.11 15.34
N LEU A 72 -5.71 -3.34 14.59
CA LEU A 72 -6.13 -3.67 13.23
C LEU A 72 -4.97 -3.51 12.23
N ASN A 73 -4.19 -2.45 12.32
CA ASN A 73 -3.04 -2.20 11.46
C ASN A 73 -1.95 -3.28 11.64
N ASP A 74 -1.68 -3.71 12.87
CA ASP A 74 -0.71 -4.78 13.17
C ASP A 74 -1.08 -6.13 12.54
N ARG A 75 -2.34 -6.26 12.09
CA ARG A 75 -2.89 -7.44 11.42
C ARG A 75 -3.08 -7.23 9.92
N ASP A 76 -2.44 -6.19 9.38
CA ASP A 76 -2.56 -5.83 7.97
C ASP A 76 -4.03 -5.69 7.49
N ALA A 77 -4.94 -5.32 8.40
CA ALA A 77 -6.33 -5.07 8.05
C ALA A 77 -6.44 -3.76 7.26
N VAL A 78 -7.11 -3.81 6.12
CA VAL A 78 -7.41 -2.61 5.33
C VAL A 78 -8.60 -1.90 5.93
N ILE A 79 -8.37 -0.72 6.47
CA ILE A 79 -9.42 0.11 7.04
C ILE A 79 -10.04 0.95 5.93
N HIS A 80 -11.23 0.55 5.48
CA HIS A 80 -11.99 1.27 4.46
C HIS A 80 -12.64 2.52 5.01
N TRP A 81 -13.07 2.45 6.25
CA TRP A 81 -13.71 3.52 6.97
C TRP A 81 -13.56 3.32 8.47
N SER A 82 -13.36 4.38 9.21
CA SER A 82 -13.35 4.38 10.66
C SER A 82 -13.86 5.71 11.21
N ARG A 83 -14.40 5.68 12.41
CA ARG A 83 -14.92 6.85 13.09
C ARG A 83 -14.78 6.68 14.60
N GLU A 84 -14.29 7.72 15.25
CA GLU A 84 -14.35 7.88 16.67
C GLU A 84 -15.65 8.62 17.04
N GLU A 85 -16.40 8.07 17.97
CA GLU A 85 -17.61 8.67 18.54
C GLU A 85 -17.44 8.75 20.06
N GLU A 86 -18.30 9.54 20.72
CA GLU A 86 -18.30 9.58 22.17
C GLU A 86 -18.61 8.20 22.75
N GLY A 87 -17.66 7.65 23.50
CA GLY A 87 -17.77 6.36 24.17
C GLY A 87 -17.57 5.13 23.31
N ARG A 88 -17.31 5.23 22.00
CA ARG A 88 -17.05 4.08 21.13
C ARG A 88 -16.22 4.42 19.90
N CYS A 89 -15.66 3.39 19.27
CA CYS A 89 -15.03 3.50 17.96
C CYS A 89 -15.63 2.49 16.97
N LEU A 90 -15.67 2.91 15.72
CA LEU A 90 -16.24 2.15 14.62
C LEU A 90 -15.17 1.91 13.56
N PHE A 91 -15.11 0.69 13.01
CA PHE A 91 -14.20 0.34 11.92
C PHE A 91 -14.93 -0.52 10.89
N TYR A 92 -14.75 -0.21 9.62
CA TYR A 92 -15.07 -1.11 8.53
C TYR A 92 -13.79 -1.51 7.83
N VAL A 93 -13.46 -2.78 7.91
CA VAL A 93 -12.17 -3.31 7.47
C VAL A 93 -12.34 -4.50 6.55
N SER A 94 -11.34 -4.79 5.74
CA SER A 94 -11.19 -6.10 5.10
C SER A 94 -9.93 -6.79 5.58
N ALA A 95 -10.04 -8.11 5.71
CA ALA A 95 -8.95 -8.96 6.11
C ALA A 95 -8.00 -9.21 4.93
N TRP A 96 -6.70 -9.15 5.20
CA TRP A 96 -5.70 -9.74 4.34
C TRP A 96 -5.75 -11.26 4.50
N ARG A 97 -6.36 -11.94 3.54
CA ARG A 97 -6.24 -13.40 3.46
C ARG A 97 -5.02 -13.75 2.62
N THR A 98 -3.86 -13.68 3.19
CA THR A 98 -2.72 -14.36 2.63
C THR A 98 -2.75 -15.79 3.15
N GLY A 99 -2.99 -16.75 2.30
CA GLY A 99 -2.86 -18.18 2.64
C GLY A 99 -1.41 -18.61 2.85
N ARG A 100 -0.48 -17.68 2.88
CA ARG A 100 0.95 -17.84 3.15
C ARG A 100 1.39 -16.73 4.09
N ASP A 101 2.27 -17.05 5.01
CA ASP A 101 2.99 -16.04 5.78
C ASP A 101 3.69 -15.12 4.78
N VAL A 102 3.18 -13.89 4.62
CA VAL A 102 3.91 -12.86 3.90
C VAL A 102 5.16 -12.63 4.71
N VAL A 103 6.26 -13.12 4.20
CA VAL A 103 7.56 -12.71 4.71
C VAL A 103 7.59 -11.21 4.52
N LYS A 104 7.45 -10.47 5.61
CA LYS A 104 7.62 -9.01 5.63
C LYS A 104 9.10 -8.73 5.37
N THR A 105 9.51 -8.89 4.11
CA THR A 105 10.81 -8.42 3.64
C THR A 105 10.76 -6.91 3.43
N GLY A 106 10.32 -6.20 4.46
CA GLY A 106 10.55 -4.79 4.57
C GLY A 106 12.00 -4.55 4.96
N VAL A 107 12.93 -4.87 4.08
CA VAL A 107 14.27 -4.31 4.19
C VAL A 107 14.10 -2.82 3.97
N LEU A 108 14.14 -2.07 5.07
CA LEU A 108 14.21 -0.62 4.97
C LEU A 108 15.50 -0.31 4.20
N ASN A 109 15.39 0.45 3.13
CA ASN A 109 16.54 0.91 2.34
C ASN A 109 17.44 1.91 3.10
N VAL A 110 16.99 2.32 4.29
CA VAL A 110 17.70 3.20 5.24
C VAL A 110 17.44 2.69 6.67
N ALA A 111 18.26 3.11 7.62
CA ALA A 111 18.08 2.74 9.02
C ALA A 111 16.77 3.32 9.61
N GLU A 112 16.19 2.66 10.61
CA GLU A 112 14.90 3.05 11.22
C GLU A 112 14.92 4.46 11.83
N ASP A 113 16.04 4.87 12.42
CA ASP A 113 16.23 6.20 12.99
C ASP A 113 16.16 7.31 11.91
N VAL A 114 16.66 7.03 10.70
CA VAL A 114 16.53 7.93 9.53
C VAL A 114 15.06 8.04 9.12
N VAL A 115 14.32 6.93 9.05
CA VAL A 115 12.88 6.96 8.75
C VAL A 115 12.14 7.79 9.80
N ARG A 116 12.40 7.56 11.09
CA ARG A 116 11.80 8.34 12.19
C ARG A 116 12.09 9.84 12.06
N ALA A 117 13.34 10.20 11.82
CA ALA A 117 13.76 11.59 11.65
C ALA A 117 13.05 12.25 10.46
N ASN A 118 12.97 11.55 9.32
CA ASN A 118 12.28 12.04 8.13
C ASN A 118 10.77 12.27 8.39
N VAL A 119 10.10 11.31 8.99
CA VAL A 119 8.66 11.43 9.32
C VAL A 119 8.42 12.62 10.25
N GLN A 120 9.18 12.73 11.33
CA GLN A 120 9.07 13.83 12.28
C GLN A 120 9.31 15.20 11.62
N HIS A 121 10.37 15.30 10.82
CA HIS A 121 10.70 16.52 10.10
C HIS A 121 9.57 16.93 9.14
N ASN A 122 9.09 15.97 8.33
CA ASN A 122 8.11 16.25 7.28
C ASN A 122 6.74 16.64 7.87
N ILE A 123 6.31 16.00 8.97
CA ILE A 123 5.08 16.37 9.69
C ILE A 123 5.21 17.77 10.28
N ALA A 124 6.33 18.08 10.93
CA ALA A 124 6.57 19.39 11.56
C ALA A 124 6.52 20.56 10.55
N ARG A 125 6.73 20.31 9.26
CA ARG A 125 6.63 21.32 8.19
C ARG A 125 5.19 21.70 7.82
N GLY A 126 4.18 21.00 8.33
CA GLY A 126 2.78 21.33 8.15
C GLY A 126 2.32 21.22 6.70
N TRP A 127 2.71 20.14 6.00
CA TRP A 127 2.17 19.80 4.69
C TRP A 127 0.71 19.37 4.80
N ALA A 128 -0.10 19.69 3.78
CA ALA A 128 -1.43 19.13 3.65
C ALA A 128 -1.35 17.61 3.55
N GLN A 129 -2.33 16.93 4.15
CA GLN A 129 -2.35 15.47 4.17
C GLN A 129 -3.39 14.92 3.20
N VAL A 130 -3.16 13.68 2.77
CA VAL A 130 -4.12 12.94 1.96
C VAL A 130 -5.28 12.50 2.85
N HIS A 131 -6.50 12.67 2.37
CA HIS A 131 -7.73 12.21 3.02
C HIS A 131 -8.54 11.33 2.07
N PRO A 132 -9.37 10.43 2.59
CA PRO A 132 -10.28 9.64 1.77
C PRO A 132 -11.23 10.51 0.96
N HIS A 133 -11.46 10.12 -0.27
CA HIS A 133 -12.46 10.72 -1.16
C HIS A 133 -13.53 9.70 -1.53
N PRO A 134 -14.78 10.15 -1.77
CA PRO A 134 -15.81 9.28 -2.31
C PRO A 134 -15.36 8.61 -3.61
N SER A 135 -15.85 7.40 -3.85
CA SER A 135 -15.61 6.69 -5.12
C SER A 135 -16.09 7.53 -6.30
N ASN A 136 -15.33 7.51 -7.38
CA ASN A 136 -15.65 8.22 -8.61
C ASN A 136 -15.44 7.29 -9.81
N ASP A 137 -16.00 7.66 -10.97
CA ASP A 137 -15.94 6.87 -12.20
C ASP A 137 -14.72 7.20 -13.08
N GLN A 138 -13.77 7.99 -12.57
CA GLN A 138 -12.58 8.36 -13.34
C GLN A 138 -11.60 7.20 -13.41
N GLU A 139 -10.94 7.12 -14.57
CA GLU A 139 -9.83 6.20 -14.79
C GLU A 139 -8.50 6.85 -14.39
N VAL A 140 -7.57 6.02 -13.94
CA VAL A 140 -6.23 6.45 -13.61
C VAL A 140 -5.19 5.54 -14.26
N MET A 141 -4.20 6.14 -14.92
CA MET A 141 -3.00 5.45 -15.39
C MET A 141 -1.91 5.57 -14.34
N ILE A 142 -1.29 4.44 -13.97
CA ILE A 142 -0.08 4.43 -13.15
C ILE A 142 1.09 4.02 -14.05
N LEU A 143 2.07 4.90 -14.16
CA LEU A 143 3.29 4.68 -14.93
C LEU A 143 4.41 4.25 -13.96
N GLY A 144 4.78 2.99 -14.02
CA GLY A 144 5.98 2.45 -13.40
C GLY A 144 7.21 2.72 -14.26
N GLY A 145 8.37 2.21 -13.81
CA GLY A 145 9.63 2.43 -14.51
C GLY A 145 10.07 1.28 -15.41
N GLY A 146 9.27 0.23 -15.55
CA GLY A 146 9.68 -0.98 -16.25
C GLY A 146 9.89 -0.81 -17.76
N PRO A 147 10.64 -1.73 -18.38
CA PRO A 147 11.07 -1.59 -19.79
C PRO A 147 9.92 -1.54 -20.79
N SER A 148 8.75 -2.12 -20.50
CA SER A 148 7.60 -2.11 -21.41
C SER A 148 6.98 -0.72 -21.60
N LEU A 149 7.41 0.27 -20.81
CA LEU A 149 6.88 1.64 -20.86
C LEU A 149 7.04 2.28 -22.25
N GLU A 150 8.22 2.10 -22.88
CA GLU A 150 8.50 2.63 -24.22
C GLU A 150 7.54 2.08 -25.28
N ALA A 151 7.30 0.77 -25.26
CA ALA A 151 6.40 0.13 -26.22
C ALA A 151 4.93 0.55 -26.06
N SER A 152 4.59 1.13 -24.92
CA SER A 152 3.22 1.57 -24.57
C SER A 152 2.98 3.06 -24.80
N LEU A 153 3.96 3.80 -25.30
CA LEU A 153 3.94 5.27 -25.36
C LEU A 153 2.73 5.83 -26.11
N ASP A 154 2.38 5.25 -27.26
CA ASP A 154 1.27 5.76 -28.09
C ASP A 154 -0.09 5.54 -27.40
N ASP A 155 -0.28 4.41 -26.73
CA ASP A 155 -1.51 4.14 -25.98
C ASP A 155 -1.62 5.05 -24.75
N ILE A 156 -0.51 5.27 -24.04
CA ILE A 156 -0.44 6.22 -22.91
C ILE A 156 -0.83 7.64 -23.38
N ARG A 157 -0.28 8.10 -24.51
CA ARG A 157 -0.62 9.41 -25.09
C ARG A 157 -2.09 9.51 -25.47
N ALA A 158 -2.64 8.47 -26.08
CA ALA A 158 -4.04 8.43 -26.49
C ALA A 158 -4.98 8.54 -25.27
N LYS A 159 -4.71 7.77 -24.22
CA LYS A 159 -5.50 7.82 -22.96
C LYS A 159 -5.32 9.15 -22.24
N HIS A 160 -4.11 9.70 -22.22
CA HIS A 160 -3.85 11.01 -21.64
C HIS A 160 -4.63 12.11 -22.38
N ALA A 161 -4.62 12.10 -23.70
CA ALA A 161 -5.41 13.03 -24.53
C ALA A 161 -6.93 12.86 -24.32
N ALA A 162 -7.40 11.65 -24.00
CA ALA A 162 -8.79 11.37 -23.62
C ALA A 162 -9.14 11.83 -22.18
N GLY A 163 -8.18 12.36 -21.43
CA GLY A 163 -8.40 12.92 -20.09
C GLY A 163 -8.20 11.94 -18.93
N VAL A 164 -7.70 10.73 -19.19
CA VAL A 164 -7.34 9.77 -18.13
C VAL A 164 -6.22 10.39 -17.27
N LYS A 165 -6.39 10.32 -15.94
CA LYS A 165 -5.42 10.89 -15.00
C LYS A 165 -4.14 10.08 -14.99
N VAL A 166 -2.99 10.76 -15.01
CA VAL A 166 -1.67 10.12 -15.00
C VAL A 166 -1.06 10.22 -13.61
N VAL A 167 -0.57 9.09 -13.12
CA VAL A 167 0.22 8.97 -11.90
C VAL A 167 1.57 8.35 -12.28
N THR A 168 2.66 9.02 -11.94
CA THR A 168 4.02 8.52 -12.16
C THR A 168 4.64 8.05 -10.86
N LEU A 169 5.49 7.04 -10.94
CA LEU A 169 6.21 6.46 -9.82
C LEU A 169 7.71 6.73 -9.98
N ASN A 170 8.32 7.36 -8.99
CA ASN A 170 9.77 7.61 -8.97
C ASN A 170 10.26 8.23 -10.32
N GLY A 171 11.25 7.60 -10.96
CA GLY A 171 11.86 8.10 -12.20
C GLY A 171 10.95 8.15 -13.44
N ALA A 172 9.80 7.47 -13.42
CA ALA A 172 8.80 7.59 -14.50
C ALA A 172 8.28 9.02 -14.66
N TYR A 173 8.46 9.87 -13.66
CA TYR A 173 8.17 11.30 -13.73
C TYR A 173 9.00 12.01 -14.82
N GLY A 174 10.32 11.82 -14.77
CA GLY A 174 11.22 12.40 -15.79
C GLY A 174 10.93 11.81 -17.18
N TRP A 175 10.71 10.50 -17.27
CA TRP A 175 10.33 9.85 -18.51
C TRP A 175 9.05 10.45 -19.11
N ALA A 176 8.00 10.63 -18.30
CA ALA A 176 6.75 11.23 -18.77
C ALA A 176 6.94 12.68 -19.26
N HIS A 177 7.76 13.46 -18.55
CA HIS A 177 8.13 14.81 -18.94
C HIS A 177 8.83 14.83 -20.31
N ASP A 178 9.84 13.98 -20.51
CA ASP A 178 10.62 13.91 -21.75
C ASP A 178 9.77 13.47 -22.96
N HIS A 179 8.66 12.76 -22.71
CA HIS A 179 7.72 12.30 -23.75
C HIS A 179 6.48 13.19 -23.90
N GLY A 180 6.44 14.35 -23.22
CA GLY A 180 5.34 15.32 -23.34
C GLY A 180 4.02 14.85 -22.71
N ILE A 181 4.06 13.91 -21.78
CA ILE A 181 2.88 13.43 -21.02
C ILE A 181 2.74 14.30 -19.79
N TRP A 182 1.93 15.34 -19.87
CA TRP A 182 1.87 16.38 -18.87
C TRP A 182 0.50 17.06 -18.78
N PRO A 183 -0.08 17.45 -17.61
CA PRO A 183 0.48 17.29 -16.27
C PRO A 183 0.27 15.88 -15.70
N VAL A 184 1.08 15.51 -14.69
CA VAL A 184 0.99 14.23 -14.00
C VAL A 184 0.75 14.41 -12.49
N ASN A 185 0.45 13.30 -11.79
CA ASN A 185 0.54 13.22 -10.33
C ASN A 185 1.75 12.34 -10.00
N GLN A 186 2.67 12.84 -9.17
CA GLN A 186 3.88 12.11 -8.79
C GLN A 186 3.71 11.45 -7.43
N VAL A 187 4.04 10.16 -7.33
CA VAL A 187 4.04 9.41 -6.06
C VAL A 187 5.47 9.03 -5.70
N MET A 188 5.89 9.39 -4.48
CA MET A 188 7.20 9.08 -3.91
C MET A 188 7.05 8.35 -2.58
N VAL A 189 7.83 7.28 -2.39
CA VAL A 189 7.76 6.44 -1.17
C VAL A 189 9.12 6.25 -0.51
N ASP A 190 10.18 6.17 -1.30
CA ASP A 190 11.51 5.78 -0.86
C ASP A 190 12.19 6.87 -0.02
N ALA A 191 12.76 6.47 1.13
CA ALA A 191 13.35 7.35 2.12
C ALA A 191 14.77 7.86 1.76
N ARG A 192 15.39 7.36 0.69
CA ARG A 192 16.75 7.72 0.31
C ARG A 192 16.84 9.13 -0.30
N PRO A 193 17.84 9.95 0.05
CA PRO A 193 17.92 11.36 -0.36
C PRO A 193 18.09 11.55 -1.88
N PHE A 194 18.75 10.64 -2.58
CA PHE A 194 18.94 10.76 -4.03
C PHE A 194 17.63 10.79 -4.83
N ASN A 195 16.52 10.37 -4.23
CA ASN A 195 15.20 10.40 -4.85
C ASN A 195 14.66 11.81 -5.10
N ALA A 196 15.28 12.83 -4.51
CA ALA A 196 14.94 14.24 -4.79
C ALA A 196 15.05 14.59 -6.29
N ARG A 197 15.84 13.87 -7.07
CA ARG A 197 15.93 14.05 -8.53
C ARG A 197 14.64 13.65 -9.26
N PHE A 198 13.84 12.75 -8.69
CA PHE A 198 12.61 12.22 -9.31
C PHE A 198 11.39 13.15 -9.17
N VAL A 199 11.57 14.30 -8.57
CA VAL A 199 10.56 15.38 -8.56
C VAL A 199 11.04 16.59 -9.37
N GLN A 200 12.05 16.42 -10.21
CA GLN A 200 12.60 17.47 -11.05
C GLN A 200 12.34 17.20 -12.55
N PRO A 201 12.05 18.26 -13.34
CA PRO A 201 11.84 19.64 -12.90
C PRO A 201 10.52 19.79 -12.12
N VAL A 202 10.49 20.68 -11.14
CA VAL A 202 9.23 20.96 -10.41
C VAL A 202 8.25 21.69 -11.33
N ASP A 203 7.04 21.15 -11.46
CA ASP A 203 5.97 21.77 -12.25
C ASP A 203 4.78 22.14 -11.35
N PRO A 204 4.34 23.41 -11.35
CA PRO A 204 3.20 23.85 -10.54
C PRO A 204 1.84 23.26 -11.00
N ALA A 205 1.75 22.70 -12.20
CA ALA A 205 0.55 21.99 -12.66
C ALA A 205 0.44 20.56 -12.10
N CYS A 206 1.57 19.99 -11.67
CA CYS A 206 1.59 18.65 -11.11
C CYS A 206 1.17 18.62 -9.65
N ARG A 207 0.63 17.48 -9.21
CA ARG A 207 0.34 17.19 -7.81
C ARG A 207 1.32 16.14 -7.31
N TYR A 208 1.88 16.38 -6.14
CA TYR A 208 2.91 15.55 -5.53
C TYR A 208 2.35 14.84 -4.30
N PHE A 209 2.32 13.53 -4.32
CA PHE A 209 1.97 12.66 -3.20
C PHE A 209 3.26 12.07 -2.62
N ILE A 210 3.69 12.58 -1.50
CA ILE A 210 4.99 12.24 -0.90
C ILE A 210 4.75 11.48 0.41
N ALA A 211 5.34 10.28 0.52
CA ALA A 211 5.29 9.55 1.78
C ALA A 211 6.06 10.29 2.88
N SER A 212 5.53 10.29 4.09
CA SER A 212 6.16 10.99 5.22
C SER A 212 7.58 10.53 5.53
N GLN A 213 7.92 9.30 5.15
CA GLN A 213 9.24 8.70 5.31
C GLN A 213 10.28 9.19 4.29
N CYS A 214 9.88 9.86 3.20
CA CYS A 214 10.81 10.37 2.21
C CYS A 214 11.79 11.36 2.85
N ASP A 215 13.01 11.37 2.33
CA ASP A 215 14.02 12.36 2.76
C ASP A 215 13.48 13.78 2.57
N PRO A 216 13.71 14.72 3.50
CA PRO A 216 13.26 16.10 3.40
C PRO A 216 13.68 16.82 2.12
N SER A 217 14.78 16.42 1.49
CA SER A 217 15.22 16.98 0.21
C SER A 217 14.26 16.71 -0.94
N VAL A 218 13.46 15.64 -0.87
CA VAL A 218 12.40 15.34 -1.87
C VAL A 218 11.29 16.40 -1.85
N LEU A 219 11.00 16.94 -0.67
CA LEU A 219 9.98 17.98 -0.48
C LEU A 219 10.53 19.40 -0.69
N ALA A 220 11.84 19.55 -0.78
CA ALA A 220 12.46 20.85 -0.94
C ALA A 220 12.10 21.49 -2.28
N GLY A 221 11.49 22.67 -2.23
CA GLY A 221 11.09 23.42 -3.44
C GLY A 221 9.77 22.99 -4.06
N LEU A 222 9.07 21.97 -3.54
CA LEU A 222 7.74 21.62 -4.01
C LEU A 222 6.70 22.68 -3.61
N PRO A 223 5.71 22.97 -4.48
CA PRO A 223 4.64 23.92 -4.16
C PRO A 223 3.71 23.36 -3.08
N LYS A 224 3.51 24.12 -1.99
CA LYS A 224 2.73 23.67 -0.83
C LYS A 224 1.27 23.35 -1.15
N ASP A 225 0.66 24.09 -2.05
CA ASP A 225 -0.72 23.92 -2.49
C ASP A 225 -0.92 22.72 -3.43
N ARG A 226 0.17 22.10 -3.90
CA ARG A 226 0.19 20.95 -4.80
C ARG A 226 0.80 19.70 -4.19
N THR A 227 1.32 19.79 -2.96
CA THR A 227 2.00 18.70 -2.28
C THR A 227 1.16 18.18 -1.12
N LEU A 228 0.89 16.88 -1.13
CA LEU A 228 0.18 16.18 -0.08
C LEU A 228 1.06 15.10 0.53
N LEU A 229 1.14 15.11 1.85
CA LEU A 229 1.83 14.08 2.60
C LEU A 229 0.90 12.89 2.83
N PHE A 230 1.42 11.68 2.71
CA PHE A 230 0.72 10.47 3.13
C PHE A 230 1.63 9.59 3.99
N HIS A 231 1.05 8.67 4.73
CA HIS A 231 1.76 7.78 5.63
C HIS A 231 1.64 6.34 5.13
N THR A 232 2.75 5.64 5.03
CA THR A 232 2.73 4.21 4.73
C THR A 232 2.36 3.42 5.99
N MET A 233 1.47 2.43 5.84
CA MET A 233 1.10 1.54 6.92
C MET A 233 2.26 0.57 7.19
N THR A 234 3.10 0.92 8.14
CA THR A 234 4.18 0.08 8.69
C THR A 234 4.18 0.23 10.20
N GLY A 235 4.53 -0.82 10.96
CA GLY A 235 4.56 -0.75 12.42
C GLY A 235 5.35 0.45 12.92
N LEU A 236 6.56 0.68 12.36
CA LEU A 236 7.42 1.81 12.72
C LEU A 236 6.73 3.18 12.58
N ILE A 237 6.05 3.42 11.46
CA ILE A 237 5.42 4.72 11.18
C ILE A 237 4.14 4.86 11.99
N THR A 238 3.33 3.80 12.08
CA THR A 238 2.09 3.80 12.86
C THR A 238 2.38 4.09 14.33
N ASP A 239 3.33 3.39 14.93
CA ASP A 239 3.73 3.61 16.33
C ASP A 239 4.23 5.04 16.57
N LEU A 240 4.99 5.59 15.62
CA LEU A 240 5.50 6.96 15.72
C LEU A 240 4.36 7.98 15.67
N LEU A 241 3.41 7.81 14.75
CA LEU A 241 2.27 8.71 14.59
C LEU A 241 1.37 8.69 15.83
N ASP A 242 1.05 7.52 16.33
CA ASP A 242 0.19 7.36 17.50
C ASP A 242 0.84 7.93 18.77
N ALA A 243 2.14 7.66 18.98
CA ALA A 243 2.84 8.12 20.17
C ALA A 243 3.03 9.64 20.24
N GLN A 244 3.16 10.33 19.10
CA GLN A 244 3.57 11.73 19.07
C GLN A 244 2.46 12.71 18.71
N TYR A 245 1.44 12.29 17.98
CA TYR A 245 0.54 13.24 17.35
C TYR A 245 -0.93 13.07 17.73
N GLY A 246 -1.35 11.93 18.29
CA GLY A 246 -2.70 11.72 18.85
C GLY A 246 -3.86 12.07 17.92
N GLN A 247 -3.60 12.11 16.60
CA GLN A 247 -4.57 12.46 15.57
C GLN A 247 -5.03 11.21 14.82
N VAL A 248 -6.17 11.30 14.15
CA VAL A 248 -6.59 10.28 13.20
C VAL A 248 -5.73 10.40 11.94
N TRP A 249 -4.97 9.36 11.65
CA TRP A 249 -4.09 9.29 10.49
C TRP A 249 -4.65 8.29 9.48
N HIS A 250 -4.62 8.69 8.20
CA HIS A 250 -4.95 7.78 7.11
C HIS A 250 -3.67 7.15 6.58
N SER A 251 -3.35 5.94 7.07
CA SER A 251 -2.20 5.19 6.59
C SER A 251 -2.55 4.40 5.35
N ILE A 252 -1.62 4.38 4.39
CA ILE A 252 -1.78 3.67 3.11
C ILE A 252 -1.22 2.26 3.25
N PRO A 253 -2.07 1.22 3.16
CA PRO A 253 -1.61 -0.15 3.11
C PRO A 253 -0.85 -0.43 1.81
N GLY A 254 -0.31 -1.62 1.65
CA GLY A 254 0.38 -2.09 0.45
C GLY A 254 1.73 -2.68 0.77
N GLY A 255 2.49 -2.98 -0.28
CA GLY A 255 3.75 -3.69 -0.19
C GLY A 255 5.00 -2.80 -0.17
N SER A 256 6.10 -3.40 -0.56
CA SER A 256 7.45 -2.84 -0.46
C SER A 256 7.78 -1.79 -1.51
N THR A 257 7.00 -1.65 -2.58
CA THR A 257 7.31 -0.76 -3.71
C THR A 257 6.33 0.41 -3.87
N ALA A 258 6.73 1.41 -4.64
CA ALA A 258 5.89 2.57 -4.95
C ALA A 258 4.58 2.16 -5.65
N LEU A 259 4.60 1.17 -6.55
CA LEU A 259 3.41 0.64 -7.21
C LEU A 259 2.38 0.13 -6.20
N LEU A 260 2.85 -0.69 -5.27
CA LEU A 260 2.00 -1.35 -4.27
C LEU A 260 1.42 -0.36 -3.24
N ARG A 261 1.98 0.83 -3.12
CA ARG A 261 1.42 1.94 -2.33
C ARG A 261 0.55 2.87 -3.15
N ALA A 262 0.86 3.06 -4.44
CA ALA A 262 0.10 3.96 -5.31
C ALA A 262 -1.31 3.44 -5.59
N ILE A 263 -1.50 2.12 -5.77
CA ILE A 263 -2.82 1.54 -6.02
C ILE A 263 -3.77 1.82 -4.85
N PRO A 264 -3.48 1.46 -3.58
CA PRO A 264 -4.35 1.80 -2.45
C PRO A 264 -4.50 3.30 -2.22
N LEU A 265 -3.44 4.09 -2.46
CA LEU A 265 -3.49 5.54 -2.37
C LEU A 265 -4.52 6.12 -3.34
N MET A 266 -4.46 5.73 -4.62
CA MET A 266 -5.43 6.18 -5.63
C MET A 266 -6.83 5.63 -5.34
N ARG A 267 -6.95 4.40 -4.81
CA ARG A 267 -8.24 3.87 -4.36
C ARG A 267 -8.83 4.71 -3.22
N MET A 268 -8.03 5.13 -2.26
CA MET A 268 -8.45 6.04 -1.19
C MET A 268 -8.89 7.40 -1.74
N LEU A 269 -8.27 7.86 -2.83
CA LEU A 269 -8.68 9.09 -3.54
C LEU A 269 -9.92 8.90 -4.44
N GLY A 270 -10.54 7.72 -4.41
CA GLY A 270 -11.82 7.44 -5.06
C GLY A 270 -11.73 6.74 -6.41
N PHE A 271 -10.53 6.49 -6.95
CA PHE A 271 -10.39 5.78 -8.22
C PHE A 271 -10.66 4.29 -8.05
N SER A 272 -11.32 3.68 -9.05
CA SER A 272 -11.60 2.24 -9.07
C SER A 272 -11.15 1.56 -10.37
N ARG A 273 -10.81 2.31 -11.42
CA ARG A 273 -10.35 1.77 -12.71
C ARG A 273 -8.90 2.18 -12.97
N PHE A 274 -8.03 1.18 -13.06
CA PHE A 274 -6.58 1.34 -13.11
C PHE A 274 -6.00 0.80 -14.41
N HIS A 275 -5.14 1.59 -15.06
CA HIS A 275 -4.30 1.19 -16.18
C HIS A 275 -2.84 1.23 -15.73
N LEU A 276 -2.17 0.07 -15.71
CA LEU A 276 -0.79 -0.06 -15.24
C LEU A 276 0.16 -0.22 -16.43
N TYR A 277 1.12 0.68 -16.58
CA TYR A 277 2.13 0.68 -17.62
C TYR A 277 3.53 0.67 -17.00
N GLY A 278 4.49 -0.03 -17.63
CA GLY A 278 5.84 -0.13 -17.10
C GLY A 278 5.89 -0.79 -15.71
N CYS A 279 4.98 -1.73 -15.46
CA CYS A 279 4.87 -2.48 -14.20
C CYS A 279 5.29 -3.94 -14.43
N ASP A 280 6.50 -4.16 -14.96
CA ASP A 280 6.92 -5.45 -15.52
C ASP A 280 7.28 -6.49 -14.47
N SER A 281 7.93 -6.10 -13.37
CA SER A 281 8.52 -6.98 -12.35
C SER A 281 9.42 -8.08 -12.92
N CYS A 282 10.14 -7.78 -13.99
CA CYS A 282 11.16 -8.63 -14.59
C CYS A 282 12.12 -7.79 -15.44
N LEU A 283 13.21 -8.40 -15.89
CA LEU A 283 14.09 -7.81 -16.89
C LEU A 283 13.57 -8.07 -18.30
N VAL A 284 13.86 -7.14 -19.21
CA VAL A 284 13.77 -7.32 -20.67
C VAL A 284 15.19 -7.16 -21.24
N GLY A 285 15.78 -8.24 -21.68
CA GLY A 285 17.24 -8.29 -21.86
C GLY A 285 17.94 -8.00 -20.53
N ASP A 286 18.85 -7.04 -20.52
CA ASP A 286 19.57 -6.61 -19.31
C ASP A 286 18.90 -5.41 -18.61
N ALA A 287 17.81 -4.89 -19.17
CA ALA A 287 17.14 -3.70 -18.62
C ALA A 287 16.08 -4.05 -17.58
N HIS A 288 16.15 -3.40 -16.42
CA HIS A 288 15.11 -3.45 -15.40
C HIS A 288 14.23 -2.17 -15.40
N HIS A 289 14.64 -1.10 -16.10
CA HIS A 289 13.89 0.14 -16.27
C HIS A 289 13.98 0.66 -17.70
N ALA A 290 13.00 1.46 -18.10
CA ALA A 290 12.99 2.18 -19.39
C ALA A 290 14.01 3.34 -19.42
N TYR A 291 14.58 3.69 -18.27
CA TYR A 291 15.57 4.75 -18.08
C TYR A 291 16.66 4.31 -17.10
N ALA A 292 17.81 5.00 -17.11
CA ALA A 292 18.94 4.64 -16.26
C ALA A 292 18.60 4.84 -14.77
N GLN A 293 18.72 3.77 -14.00
CA GLN A 293 18.53 3.76 -12.54
C GLN A 293 19.53 2.79 -11.88
N PRO A 294 20.81 3.15 -11.83
CA PRO A 294 21.88 2.26 -11.39
C PRO A 294 21.75 1.83 -9.92
N GLU A 295 21.00 2.56 -9.10
CA GLU A 295 20.77 2.21 -7.70
C GLU A 295 19.95 0.92 -7.53
N ASN A 296 19.31 0.46 -8.58
CA ASN A 296 18.57 -0.81 -8.61
C ASN A 296 19.31 -1.93 -9.33
N ASP A 297 20.51 -1.66 -9.84
CA ASP A 297 21.35 -2.70 -10.44
C ASP A 297 21.74 -3.73 -9.38
N SER A 298 21.58 -4.98 -9.71
CA SER A 298 21.97 -6.12 -8.87
C SER A 298 22.55 -7.22 -9.75
N PRO A 299 23.68 -7.82 -9.37
CA PRO A 299 24.25 -8.94 -10.12
C PRO A 299 23.43 -10.22 -9.98
N ALA A 300 22.57 -10.33 -8.96
CA ALA A 300 21.76 -11.51 -8.71
C ALA A 300 20.49 -11.48 -9.58
N ILE A 301 20.49 -12.33 -10.61
CA ILE A 301 19.35 -12.54 -11.52
C ILE A 301 18.88 -13.98 -11.35
N PHE A 302 17.57 -14.16 -11.17
CA PHE A 302 16.95 -15.46 -10.96
C PHE A 302 15.96 -15.76 -12.09
N PRO A 303 15.95 -16.98 -12.67
CA PRO A 303 14.87 -17.43 -13.52
C PRO A 303 13.63 -17.73 -12.67
N VAL A 304 12.50 -17.15 -13.02
CA VAL A 304 11.19 -17.40 -12.39
C VAL A 304 10.32 -18.12 -13.40
N THR A 305 9.94 -19.35 -13.10
CA THR A 305 9.05 -20.14 -13.96
C THR A 305 7.62 -19.99 -13.48
N THR A 306 6.69 -19.80 -14.40
CA THR A 306 5.26 -19.66 -14.10
C THR A 306 4.51 -20.96 -14.38
N GLN A 307 3.43 -21.25 -13.61
CA GLN A 307 2.58 -22.43 -13.77
C GLN A 307 1.10 -22.05 -13.72
N PRO A 308 0.23 -22.59 -14.61
CA PRO A 308 0.60 -23.40 -15.79
C PRO A 308 1.26 -22.53 -16.90
N GLY A 309 1.93 -23.15 -17.83
CA GLY A 309 2.47 -22.50 -19.04
C GLY A 309 3.99 -22.50 -19.16
N GLY A 310 4.71 -22.63 -18.04
CA GLY A 310 6.17 -22.81 -18.05
C GLY A 310 6.97 -21.61 -18.60
N ARG A 311 6.36 -20.42 -18.74
CA ARG A 311 7.09 -19.23 -19.18
C ARG A 311 8.11 -18.82 -18.13
N VAL A 312 9.31 -18.51 -18.58
CA VAL A 312 10.44 -18.10 -17.72
C VAL A 312 10.64 -16.60 -17.85
N PHE A 313 10.74 -15.93 -16.71
CA PHE A 313 11.10 -14.52 -16.58
C PHE A 313 12.40 -14.39 -15.79
N TYR A 314 13.26 -13.47 -16.19
CA TYR A 314 14.47 -13.17 -15.43
C TYR A 314 14.22 -12.01 -14.48
N CYS A 315 14.52 -12.22 -13.20
CA CYS A 315 14.12 -11.32 -12.13
C CYS A 315 15.28 -11.06 -11.15
N HIS A 316 15.32 -9.87 -10.60
CA HIS A 316 15.99 -9.65 -9.32
C HIS A 316 15.08 -10.08 -8.17
N GLY A 317 15.62 -10.33 -6.98
CA GLY A 317 14.82 -10.74 -5.81
C GLY A 317 13.65 -9.81 -5.49
N TRP A 318 13.83 -8.49 -5.61
CA TRP A 318 12.78 -7.52 -5.37
C TRP A 318 11.64 -7.56 -6.42
N HIS A 319 11.91 -7.99 -7.66
CA HIS A 319 10.85 -8.23 -8.66
C HIS A 319 9.93 -9.37 -8.22
N VAL A 320 10.51 -10.45 -7.70
CA VAL A 320 9.74 -11.62 -7.22
C VAL A 320 8.86 -11.24 -6.04
N SER A 321 9.43 -10.52 -5.06
CA SER A 321 8.67 -10.02 -3.91
C SER A 321 7.55 -9.09 -4.35
N GLN A 322 7.82 -8.14 -5.25
CA GLN A 322 6.79 -7.24 -5.79
C GLN A 322 5.68 -8.01 -6.50
N ALA A 323 6.02 -9.05 -7.27
CA ALA A 323 5.02 -9.83 -7.99
C ALA A 323 4.11 -10.60 -7.03
N GLN A 324 4.65 -11.20 -5.99
CA GLN A 324 3.86 -11.88 -4.96
C GLN A 324 2.95 -10.90 -4.21
N GLU A 325 3.50 -9.80 -3.72
CA GLU A 325 2.76 -8.76 -3.02
C GLU A 325 1.67 -8.12 -3.90
N PHE A 326 1.93 -7.97 -5.22
CA PHE A 326 0.96 -7.48 -6.19
C PHE A 326 -0.24 -8.42 -6.33
N LEU A 327 0.00 -9.72 -6.49
CA LEU A 327 -1.09 -10.70 -6.59
C LEU A 327 -1.95 -10.71 -5.32
N ASP A 328 -1.32 -10.59 -4.16
CA ASP A 328 -2.02 -10.54 -2.88
C ASP A 328 -2.85 -9.24 -2.77
N LEU A 329 -2.28 -8.11 -3.17
CA LEU A 329 -2.96 -6.82 -3.20
C LEU A 329 -4.18 -6.83 -4.14
N ILE A 330 -4.02 -7.33 -5.39
CA ILE A 330 -5.13 -7.41 -6.36
C ILE A 330 -6.21 -8.39 -5.88
N ARG A 331 -5.82 -9.52 -5.30
CA ARG A 331 -6.78 -10.47 -4.74
C ARG A 331 -7.60 -9.87 -3.60
N MET A 332 -6.96 -9.04 -2.77
CA MET A 332 -7.63 -8.33 -1.68
C MET A 332 -8.59 -7.24 -2.19
N LEU A 333 -8.18 -6.49 -3.21
CA LEU A 333 -8.94 -5.35 -3.75
C LEU A 333 -9.89 -5.73 -4.89
N GLY A 334 -9.87 -7.00 -5.34
CA GLY A 334 -10.43 -7.43 -6.60
C GLY A 334 -11.90 -7.08 -6.87
N ASP A 335 -12.72 -6.90 -5.82
CA ASP A 335 -14.14 -6.56 -6.01
C ASP A 335 -14.39 -5.04 -5.97
N VAL A 336 -13.37 -4.25 -5.61
CA VAL A 336 -13.53 -2.79 -5.48
C VAL A 336 -12.67 -2.00 -6.47
N ILE A 337 -11.86 -2.69 -7.27
CA ILE A 337 -11.06 -2.10 -8.35
C ILE A 337 -11.07 -2.98 -9.60
N GLU A 338 -10.96 -2.33 -10.75
CA GLU A 338 -10.67 -2.94 -12.05
C GLU A 338 -9.24 -2.59 -12.44
N VAL A 339 -8.43 -3.59 -12.79
CA VAL A 339 -7.03 -3.40 -13.16
C VAL A 339 -6.77 -3.97 -14.54
N ALA A 340 -6.35 -3.11 -15.46
CA ALA A 340 -5.75 -3.48 -16.73
C ALA A 340 -4.23 -3.24 -16.64
N ILE A 341 -3.44 -4.24 -16.94
CA ILE A 341 -1.98 -4.16 -16.97
C ILE A 341 -1.48 -4.38 -18.38
N TYR A 342 -0.56 -3.53 -18.82
CA TYR A 342 -0.05 -3.49 -20.18
C TYR A 342 1.43 -3.88 -20.22
N GLY A 343 1.85 -4.43 -21.35
CA GLY A 343 3.19 -4.97 -21.54
C GLY A 343 3.22 -6.49 -21.46
N ASP A 344 4.42 -7.05 -21.54
CA ASP A 344 4.68 -8.50 -21.61
C ASP A 344 5.54 -8.98 -20.43
N GLY A 345 5.52 -8.22 -19.34
CA GLY A 345 6.25 -8.53 -18.12
C GLY A 345 5.57 -9.58 -17.23
N LEU A 346 6.25 -9.94 -16.14
CA LEU A 346 5.79 -10.96 -15.19
C LEU A 346 4.41 -10.62 -14.60
N LEU A 347 4.18 -9.37 -14.15
CA LEU A 347 2.89 -9.00 -13.56
C LEU A 347 1.74 -9.10 -14.56
N ALA A 348 1.95 -8.63 -15.80
CA ALA A 348 0.94 -8.73 -16.85
C ALA A 348 0.59 -10.19 -17.14
N TYR A 349 1.60 -11.05 -17.26
CA TYR A 349 1.40 -12.47 -17.49
C TYR A 349 0.63 -13.16 -16.36
N LEU A 350 1.02 -12.92 -15.10
CA LEU A 350 0.38 -13.52 -13.94
C LEU A 350 -1.10 -13.09 -13.82
N LEU A 351 -1.39 -11.81 -14.03
CA LEU A 351 -2.76 -11.30 -13.93
C LEU A 351 -3.66 -11.80 -15.07
N GLN A 352 -3.15 -11.82 -16.31
CA GLN A 352 -3.93 -12.19 -17.50
C GLN A 352 -4.20 -13.70 -17.58
N THR A 353 -3.26 -14.51 -17.12
CA THR A 353 -3.36 -15.97 -17.24
C THR A 353 -3.86 -16.66 -15.98
N GLY A 354 -3.87 -15.98 -14.85
CA GLY A 354 -4.11 -16.59 -13.55
C GLY A 354 -2.99 -17.56 -13.10
N ALA A 355 -1.84 -17.53 -13.77
CA ALA A 355 -0.69 -18.35 -13.42
C ALA A 355 -0.12 -17.96 -12.04
N ALA A 356 0.56 -18.89 -11.40
CA ALA A 356 1.36 -18.66 -10.20
C ALA A 356 2.85 -18.77 -10.53
N MET A 357 3.69 -18.14 -9.75
CA MET A 357 5.13 -18.41 -9.76
C MET A 357 5.35 -19.79 -9.13
N ALA A 358 6.14 -20.65 -9.79
CA ALA A 358 6.58 -21.89 -9.19
C ALA A 358 7.44 -21.56 -7.96
N ASP A 359 7.31 -22.38 -6.91
CA ASP A 359 8.19 -22.24 -5.76
C ASP A 359 9.66 -22.33 -6.25
N ALA A 360 10.44 -21.30 -5.94
CA ALA A 360 11.86 -21.33 -6.25
C ALA A 360 12.45 -22.53 -5.50
N GLU A 361 12.95 -23.51 -6.24
CA GLU A 361 13.77 -24.54 -5.63
C GLU A 361 14.93 -23.82 -4.94
N THR A 362 15.00 -23.92 -3.63
CA THR A 362 16.15 -23.41 -2.88
C THR A 362 17.39 -24.11 -3.46
N PRO A 363 18.41 -23.36 -3.90
CA PRO A 363 19.65 -24.02 -4.34
C PRO A 363 20.12 -24.91 -3.21
N THR A 364 20.14 -26.21 -3.43
CA THR A 364 20.83 -27.13 -2.55
C THR A 364 22.29 -26.74 -2.57
N GLU A 365 22.78 -26.26 -1.41
CA GLU A 365 24.20 -26.06 -1.20
C GLU A 365 24.92 -27.37 -1.51
N GLY A 366 25.70 -27.38 -2.60
CA GLY A 366 26.63 -28.44 -3.01
C GLY A 366 28.02 -28.08 -2.56
#